data_08c90ccec67a1fd023dd5f5ff170c8e4
#
_entry.id   08c90ccec67a1fd023dd5f5ff170c8e4
#
_cell.length_a   1.000
_cell.length_b   1.000
_cell.length_c   1.000
_cell.angle_alpha   90.00
_cell.angle_beta   90.00
_cell.angle_gamma   90.00
#
_symmetry.space_group_name_H-M   'P 1'
#
loop_
_entity.id
_entity.type
_entity.pdbx_description
1 polymer ?
#
loop_
_entity_poly.entity_id
_entity_poly.type
_entity_poly.pdbx_seq_one_letter_code
_entity_poly.pdbx_strand_id
1 'polypeptide(L)'
;MYRIVTVVDIESPVLNLENEGKTVNVKVGETFKPKFTATDNFTADEDLLVYYIVKDSNENFVTVTTSDITITKAGRYTVIVYVVDEAYNGVSKSYYVNVG
;
A
#
# COMPACT_ATOMS: atom_id res chain seq x y z
N MET A 1 -26.99 34.11 6.97
CA MET A 1 -25.67 33.80 6.60
C MET A 1 -25.63 32.57 5.70
N TYR A 2 -24.80 32.66 4.78
CA TYR A 2 -24.72 31.61 3.85
C TYR A 2 -23.32 30.98 3.92
N ARG A 3 -23.23 29.75 3.64
CA ARG A 3 -21.99 29.04 3.67
C ARG A 3 -21.73 28.32 2.35
N ILE A 4 -20.56 28.50 1.85
CA ILE A 4 -20.16 27.75 0.68
C ILE A 4 -19.92 26.29 1.11
N VAL A 5 -20.66 25.41 0.46
CA VAL A 5 -20.36 24.00 0.58
C VAL A 5 -19.49 23.66 -0.62
N THR A 6 -18.22 23.63 -0.40
CA THR A 6 -17.31 23.17 -1.42
C THR A 6 -17.24 21.66 -1.33
N VAL A 7 -17.40 21.02 -2.46
CA VAL A 7 -17.18 19.57 -2.52
C VAL A 7 -15.69 19.36 -2.41
N VAL A 8 -15.24 19.02 -1.22
CA VAL A 8 -13.84 18.75 -0.95
C VAL A 8 -13.72 17.27 -0.71
N ASP A 9 -12.73 16.66 -1.33
CA ASP A 9 -12.41 15.27 -1.07
C ASP A 9 -11.69 15.20 0.27
N ILE A 10 -12.47 15.03 1.33
CA ILE A 10 -11.95 14.93 2.69
C ILE A 10 -11.84 13.48 3.16
N GLU A 11 -12.27 12.55 2.33
CA GLU A 11 -12.20 11.14 2.65
C GLU A 11 -11.01 10.51 1.97
N SER A 12 -10.29 9.70 2.72
CA SER A 12 -9.22 8.89 2.16
C SER A 12 -9.79 7.80 1.26
N PRO A 13 -9.03 7.32 0.28
CA PRO A 13 -9.44 6.16 -0.50
C PRO A 13 -9.77 4.97 0.39
N VAL A 14 -10.64 4.12 -0.07
CA VAL A 14 -10.93 2.86 0.61
C VAL A 14 -9.94 1.82 0.10
N LEU A 15 -9.15 1.27 1.00
CA LEU A 15 -8.16 0.27 0.70
C LEU A 15 -8.51 -1.03 1.40
N ASN A 16 -8.66 -2.09 0.62
CA ASN A 16 -8.84 -3.45 1.13
C ASN A 16 -7.64 -4.28 0.73
N LEU A 17 -6.83 -4.65 1.71
CA LEU A 17 -5.62 -5.44 1.50
C LEU A 17 -5.92 -6.89 1.89
N GLU A 18 -5.71 -7.83 0.97
CA GLU A 18 -6.11 -9.23 1.14
C GLU A 18 -5.50 -9.88 2.37
N ASN A 19 -4.24 -9.68 2.62
CA ASN A 19 -3.55 -10.34 3.73
C ASN A 19 -3.20 -9.38 4.86
N GLU A 20 -3.99 -8.33 5.05
CA GLU A 20 -3.73 -7.33 6.09
C GLU A 20 -3.52 -7.98 7.45
N GLY A 21 -2.42 -7.64 8.10
CA GLY A 21 -2.08 -8.17 9.43
C GLY A 21 -1.63 -9.62 9.46
N LYS A 22 -1.60 -10.29 8.32
CA LYS A 22 -1.21 -11.69 8.21
C LYS A 22 0.22 -11.84 7.70
N THR A 23 0.75 -13.05 7.77
CA THR A 23 2.08 -13.36 7.26
C THR A 23 1.97 -14.26 6.04
N VAL A 24 2.66 -13.87 4.98
CA VAL A 24 2.73 -14.62 3.73
C VAL A 24 4.15 -15.14 3.57
N ASN A 25 4.30 -16.37 3.08
CA ASN A 25 5.59 -16.97 2.81
C ASN A 25 5.97 -16.78 1.35
N VAL A 26 7.17 -16.26 1.11
CA VAL A 26 7.71 -16.00 -0.23
C VAL A 26 9.12 -16.57 -0.28
N LYS A 27 9.51 -17.09 -1.44
CA LYS A 27 10.88 -17.59 -1.63
C LYS A 27 11.84 -16.44 -1.94
N VAL A 28 13.08 -16.61 -1.54
CA VAL A 28 14.15 -15.66 -1.86
C VAL A 28 14.23 -15.51 -3.39
N GLY A 29 14.22 -14.27 -3.85
CA GLY A 29 14.30 -13.96 -5.28
C GLY A 29 13.00 -14.11 -6.04
N GLU A 30 11.92 -14.54 -5.39
CA GLU A 30 10.61 -14.62 -6.01
C GLU A 30 9.99 -13.24 -6.12
N THR A 31 9.44 -12.94 -7.28
CA THR A 31 8.73 -11.68 -7.50
C THR A 31 7.28 -11.83 -7.09
N PHE A 32 6.81 -10.89 -6.30
CA PHE A 32 5.42 -10.89 -5.84
C PHE A 32 4.86 -9.47 -5.83
N LYS A 33 3.55 -9.39 -5.74
CA LYS A 33 2.82 -8.13 -5.70
C LYS A 33 1.71 -8.23 -4.67
N PRO A 34 1.51 -7.21 -3.82
CA PRO A 34 0.38 -7.19 -2.89
C PRO A 34 -0.95 -7.27 -3.64
N LYS A 35 -1.88 -8.02 -3.11
CA LYS A 35 -3.24 -8.11 -3.64
C LYS A 35 -4.14 -7.20 -2.84
N PHE A 36 -4.72 -6.23 -3.50
CA PHE A 36 -5.56 -5.24 -2.85
C PHE A 36 -6.59 -4.69 -3.81
N THR A 37 -7.60 -4.02 -3.27
CA THR A 37 -8.51 -3.19 -4.04
C THR A 37 -8.53 -1.80 -3.42
N ALA A 38 -8.56 -0.78 -4.27
CA ALA A 38 -8.60 0.60 -3.82
C ALA A 38 -9.63 1.37 -4.63
N THR A 39 -10.47 2.12 -3.94
CA THR A 39 -11.50 2.95 -4.58
C THR A 39 -11.56 4.30 -3.88
N ASP A 40 -12.05 5.30 -4.60
CA ASP A 40 -12.26 6.63 -4.05
C ASP A 40 -13.51 7.25 -4.68
N ASN A 41 -14.21 8.09 -3.90
CA ASN A 41 -15.44 8.70 -4.36
C ASN A 41 -15.27 9.74 -5.47
N PHE A 42 -14.11 10.38 -5.50
CA PHE A 42 -13.84 11.50 -6.42
C PHE A 42 -12.72 11.23 -7.40
N THR A 43 -11.84 10.29 -7.07
CA THR A 43 -10.70 9.94 -7.92
C THR A 43 -10.98 8.61 -8.60
N ALA A 44 -10.82 8.55 -9.91
CA ALA A 44 -10.93 7.29 -10.62
C ALA A 44 -9.85 6.32 -10.15
N ASP A 45 -10.14 5.02 -10.14
CA ASP A 45 -9.21 4.00 -9.65
C ASP A 45 -7.85 4.10 -10.36
N GLU A 46 -7.85 4.41 -11.63
CA GLU A 46 -6.64 4.54 -12.44
C GLU A 46 -5.80 5.78 -12.10
N ASP A 47 -6.41 6.77 -11.43
CA ASP A 47 -5.74 8.00 -11.02
C ASP A 47 -5.25 7.94 -9.57
N LEU A 48 -5.51 6.87 -8.88
CA LEU A 48 -4.99 6.65 -7.54
C LEU A 48 -3.49 6.31 -7.62
N LEU A 49 -2.70 6.96 -6.78
CA LEU A 49 -1.28 6.64 -6.68
C LEU A 49 -1.11 5.52 -5.66
N VAL A 50 -0.41 4.47 -6.05
CA VAL A 50 -0.17 3.32 -5.19
C VAL A 50 1.33 3.09 -5.05
N TYR A 51 1.78 3.01 -3.81
CA TYR A 51 3.18 2.71 -3.49
C TYR A 51 3.25 1.47 -2.63
N TYR A 52 4.28 0.66 -2.87
CA TYR A 52 4.61 -0.48 -2.02
C TYR A 52 5.90 -0.16 -1.29
N ILE A 53 5.85 -0.18 0.02
CA ILE A 53 7.00 0.11 0.87
C ILE A 53 7.36 -1.19 1.59
N VAL A 54 8.61 -1.61 1.49
CA VAL A 54 9.09 -2.81 2.17
C VAL A 54 10.09 -2.39 3.23
N LYS A 55 9.83 -2.85 4.45
CA LYS A 55 10.75 -2.64 5.59
C LYS A 55 11.23 -3.98 6.11
N ASP A 56 12.46 -4.03 6.61
CA ASP A 56 12.99 -5.23 7.25
C ASP A 56 12.51 -5.34 8.70
N SER A 57 12.98 -6.35 9.41
CA SER A 57 12.60 -6.58 10.82
C SER A 57 13.10 -5.49 11.77
N ASN A 58 14.06 -4.68 11.34
CA ASN A 58 14.56 -3.53 12.10
C ASN A 58 13.91 -2.22 11.68
N GLU A 59 12.86 -2.30 10.88
CA GLU A 59 12.09 -1.16 10.36
C GLU A 59 12.90 -0.25 9.44
N ASN A 60 13.98 -0.75 8.85
CA ASN A 60 14.72 -0.03 7.83
C ASN A 60 14.05 -0.23 6.47
N PHE A 61 14.04 0.82 5.66
CA PHE A 61 13.49 0.73 4.32
C PHE A 61 14.36 -0.18 3.45
N VAL A 62 13.73 -1.17 2.84
CA VAL A 62 14.38 -2.07 1.90
C VAL A 62 14.15 -1.59 0.48
N THR A 63 12.91 -1.28 0.15
CA THR A 63 12.55 -0.74 -1.16
C THR A 63 11.25 0.04 -1.09
N VAL A 64 11.10 0.98 -2.02
CA VAL A 64 9.84 1.68 -2.29
C VAL A 64 9.61 1.59 -3.78
N THR A 65 8.49 1.04 -4.20
CA THR A 65 8.23 0.80 -5.60
C THR A 65 6.74 0.92 -5.92
N THR A 66 6.43 1.14 -7.17
CA THR A 66 5.05 1.11 -7.68
C THR A 66 4.78 -0.15 -8.51
N SER A 67 5.73 -1.05 -8.56
CA SER A 67 5.66 -2.28 -9.35
C SER A 67 5.91 -3.50 -8.47
N ASP A 68 6.18 -4.63 -9.09
CA ASP A 68 6.40 -5.89 -8.38
C ASP A 68 7.57 -5.80 -7.41
N ILE A 69 7.50 -6.60 -6.35
CA ILE A 69 8.49 -6.63 -5.28
C ILE A 69 9.31 -7.92 -5.42
N THR A 70 10.63 -7.79 -5.37
CA THR A 70 11.54 -8.92 -5.31
C THR A 70 12.49 -8.73 -4.13
N ILE A 71 12.52 -9.70 -3.22
CA ILE A 71 13.40 -9.67 -2.07
C ILE A 71 14.42 -10.80 -2.22
N THR A 72 15.69 -10.43 -2.18
CA THR A 72 16.78 -11.37 -2.44
C THR A 72 17.49 -11.85 -1.18
N LYS A 73 17.05 -11.41 -0.01
CA LYS A 73 17.64 -11.80 1.26
C LYS A 73 16.56 -12.39 2.16
N ALA A 74 16.84 -13.55 2.73
CA ALA A 74 15.92 -14.20 3.65
C ALA A 74 15.70 -13.36 4.91
N GLY A 75 14.51 -13.41 5.45
CA GLY A 75 14.14 -12.69 6.66
C GLY A 75 12.67 -12.37 6.71
N ARG A 76 12.27 -11.65 7.75
CA ARG A 76 10.91 -11.17 7.91
C ARG A 76 10.83 -9.72 7.51
N TYR A 77 9.84 -9.40 6.68
CA TYR A 77 9.64 -8.06 6.15
C TYR A 77 8.20 -7.61 6.39
N THR A 78 8.03 -6.31 6.42
CA THR A 78 6.69 -5.68 6.42
C THR A 78 6.48 -5.03 5.07
N VAL A 79 5.37 -5.36 4.42
CA VAL A 79 4.97 -4.75 3.15
C VAL A 79 3.82 -3.81 3.42
N ILE A 80 4.00 -2.55 3.10
CA ILE A 80 3.00 -1.51 3.30
C ILE A 80 2.47 -1.10 1.93
N VAL A 81 1.16 -1.14 1.77
CA VAL A 81 0.49 -0.61 0.58
C VAL A 81 -0.06 0.75 0.94
N TYR A 82 0.38 1.77 0.23
CA TYR A 82 -0.02 3.16 0.45
C TYR A 82 -0.73 3.68 -0.78
N VAL A 83 -1.95 4.16 -0.60
CA VAL A 83 -2.79 4.67 -1.68
C VAL A 83 -3.12 6.13 -1.41
N VAL A 84 -2.91 6.98 -2.41
CA VAL A 84 -3.15 8.43 -2.30
C VAL A 84 -4.07 8.85 -3.44
N ASP A 85 -5.07 9.65 -3.12
CA ASP A 85 -5.97 10.22 -4.13
C ASP A 85 -5.44 11.54 -4.68
N GLU A 86 -6.20 12.15 -5.59
CA GLU A 86 -5.81 13.42 -6.22
C GLU A 86 -5.76 14.59 -5.24
N ALA A 87 -6.47 14.51 -4.13
CA ALA A 87 -6.48 15.54 -3.09
C ALA A 87 -5.43 15.29 -2.01
N TYR A 88 -4.52 14.33 -2.24
CA TYR A 88 -3.45 13.96 -1.33
C TYR A 88 -3.93 13.33 -0.03
N ASN A 89 -5.15 12.81 0.00
CA ASN A 89 -5.59 11.97 1.11
C ASN A 89 -5.03 10.58 0.93
N GLY A 90 -4.36 10.08 1.95
CA GLY A 90 -3.69 8.79 1.88
C GLY A 90 -4.23 7.79 2.87
N VAL A 91 -4.16 6.52 2.52
CA VAL A 91 -4.47 5.40 3.39
C VAL A 91 -3.42 4.33 3.19
N SER A 92 -3.05 3.66 4.26
CA SER A 92 -2.08 2.57 4.17
C SER A 92 -2.54 1.39 5.00
N LYS A 93 -2.18 0.21 4.53
CA LYS A 93 -2.34 -1.04 5.25
C LYS A 93 -1.11 -1.89 4.99
N SER A 94 -0.86 -2.82 5.89
CA SER A 94 0.35 -3.62 5.80
C SER A 94 0.09 -5.08 6.10
N TYR A 95 1.00 -5.91 5.62
CA TYR A 95 1.06 -7.31 5.98
C TYR A 95 2.53 -7.72 6.09
N TYR A 96 2.76 -8.93 6.57
CA TYR A 96 4.10 -9.42 6.81
C TYR A 96 4.47 -10.48 5.79
N VAL A 97 5.76 -10.54 5.47
CA VAL A 97 6.28 -11.52 4.52
C VAL A 97 7.48 -12.21 5.14
N ASN A 98 7.46 -13.53 5.16
CA ASN A 98 8.63 -14.35 5.48
C ASN A 98 9.27 -14.76 4.18
N VAL A 99 10.51 -14.33 3.97
CA VAL A 99 11.31 -14.67 2.80
C VAL A 99 12.33 -15.71 3.19
N GLY A 100 12.27 -16.85 2.55
CA GLY A 100 13.18 -17.93 2.92
C GLY A 100 13.31 -19.05 1.91
#